data_221ccddfb1f1d72048bf128a538fbe3c
#
_entry.id   221ccddfb1f1d72048bf128a538fbe3c
#
_cell.length_a   1.000
_cell.length_b   1.000
_cell.length_c   1.000
_cell.angle_alpha   90.00
_cell.angle_beta   90.00
_cell.angle_gamma   90.00
#
_symmetry.space_group_name_H-M   'P 1'
#
loop_
_entity.id
_entity.type
_entity.pdbx_description
1 polymer ?
#
loop_
_entity_poly.entity_id
_entity_poly.type
_entity_poly.pdbx_seq_one_letter_code
_entity_poly.pdbx_strand_id
1 'polypeptide(L)'
;DRRIQRVHQAIQPRGEARPDWKILCDVAQRIEKRLGRASSAKWDYGSPEEIYREMAAVVPAFNGINYGRIEKVGLQYPVPTADHPGTPFLFSETFPAGRGKFFPLDYIPVAEPPDDQYPLILTTGRLLEHWHGGTMTRHSQLDTLYPEALVEINEVDAAQFAVKSGDTVRVSSRRGSVVLRARV
;
A
#
# COMPACT_ATOMS: atom_id res chain seq x y z
N ASP A 1 4.86 -8.07 -9.84
CA ASP A 1 5.59 -8.38 -11.09
C ASP A 1 6.04 -7.12 -11.84
N ARG A 2 5.94 -5.95 -11.23
CA ARG A 2 6.32 -4.62 -11.78
C ARG A 2 5.54 -4.25 -13.05
N ARG A 3 4.35 -4.76 -13.22
CA ARG A 3 3.51 -4.48 -14.38
C ARG A 3 2.80 -3.14 -14.21
N ILE A 4 3.00 -2.26 -15.17
CA ILE A 4 2.24 -1.03 -15.32
C ILE A 4 1.04 -1.32 -16.19
N GLN A 5 -0.15 -1.11 -15.66
CA GLN A 5 -1.40 -1.41 -16.36
C GLN A 5 -2.47 -0.38 -16.00
N ARG A 6 -3.50 -0.31 -16.82
CA ARG A 6 -4.63 0.57 -16.55
C ARG A 6 -5.58 -0.04 -15.53
N VAL A 7 -6.12 0.83 -14.69
CA VAL A 7 -7.30 0.52 -13.87
C VAL A 7 -8.47 1.28 -14.48
N HIS A 8 -9.48 0.54 -14.93
CA HIS A 8 -10.68 1.11 -15.51
C HIS A 8 -11.73 1.37 -14.43
N GLN A 9 -12.45 2.48 -14.60
CA GLN A 9 -13.54 2.81 -13.69
C GLN A 9 -14.68 1.79 -13.86
N ALA A 10 -15.02 1.08 -12.78
CA ALA A 10 -16.09 0.08 -12.80
C ALA A 10 -17.47 0.69 -12.44
N ILE A 11 -17.49 1.63 -11.50
CA ILE A 11 -18.71 2.31 -11.04
C ILE A 11 -18.43 3.80 -10.85
N GLN A 12 -19.49 4.59 -10.82
CA GLN A 12 -19.39 5.99 -10.46
C GLN A 12 -19.11 6.14 -8.95
N PRO A 13 -18.32 7.16 -8.55
CA PRO A 13 -18.13 7.48 -7.13
C PRO A 13 -19.47 7.68 -6.42
N ARG A 14 -19.58 7.22 -5.18
CA ARG A 14 -20.80 7.38 -4.39
C ARG A 14 -20.87 8.78 -3.77
N GLY A 15 -22.04 9.40 -3.84
CA GLY A 15 -22.29 10.71 -3.22
C GLY A 15 -21.29 11.77 -3.70
N GLU A 16 -20.62 12.41 -2.77
CA GLU A 16 -19.63 13.46 -3.04
C GLU A 16 -18.17 12.94 -3.10
N ALA A 17 -17.95 11.62 -3.15
CA ALA A 17 -16.63 11.06 -3.28
C ALA A 17 -15.97 11.48 -4.60
N ARG A 18 -14.69 11.79 -4.55
CA ARG A 18 -13.89 12.24 -5.70
C ARG A 18 -12.63 11.39 -5.84
N PRO A 19 -12.11 11.25 -7.06
CA PRO A 19 -10.80 10.61 -7.26
C PRO A 19 -9.69 11.32 -6.46
N ASP A 20 -8.79 10.56 -5.85
CA ASP A 20 -7.73 11.07 -4.98
C ASP A 20 -6.87 12.14 -5.65
N TRP A 21 -6.52 11.96 -6.93
CA TRP A 21 -5.73 12.93 -7.67
C TRP A 21 -6.43 14.30 -7.79
N LYS A 22 -7.76 14.34 -7.95
CA LYS A 22 -8.53 15.60 -7.97
C LYS A 22 -8.52 16.28 -6.61
N ILE A 23 -8.64 15.50 -5.53
CA ILE A 23 -8.55 16.03 -4.17
C ILE A 23 -7.18 16.65 -3.92
N LEU A 24 -6.11 15.95 -4.32
CA LEU A 24 -4.75 16.45 -4.16
C LEU A 24 -4.50 17.74 -4.96
N CYS A 25 -4.97 17.80 -6.21
CA CYS A 25 -4.88 18.99 -7.04
C CYS A 25 -5.63 20.20 -6.43
N ASP A 26 -6.85 19.98 -5.96
CA ASP A 26 -7.64 21.01 -5.30
C ASP A 26 -6.95 21.56 -4.05
N VAL A 27 -6.38 20.68 -3.23
CA VAL A 27 -5.65 21.09 -2.01
C VAL A 27 -4.42 21.91 -2.39
N ALA A 28 -3.64 21.44 -3.37
CA ALA A 28 -2.45 22.16 -3.82
C ALA A 28 -2.78 23.56 -4.35
N GLN A 29 -3.77 23.68 -5.22
CA GLN A 29 -4.21 24.99 -5.76
C GLN A 29 -4.70 25.93 -4.64
N ARG A 30 -5.41 25.44 -3.65
CA ARG A 30 -5.86 26.24 -2.49
C ARG A 30 -4.70 26.71 -1.62
N ILE A 31 -3.67 25.88 -1.44
CA ILE A 31 -2.45 26.22 -0.71
C ILE A 31 -1.71 27.34 -1.47
N GLU A 32 -1.49 27.18 -2.78
CA GLU A 32 -0.83 28.19 -3.62
C GLU A 32 -1.56 29.54 -3.55
N LYS A 33 -2.87 29.50 -3.71
CA LYS A 33 -3.70 30.71 -3.59
C LYS A 33 -3.54 31.38 -2.20
N ARG A 34 -3.54 30.58 -1.13
CA ARG A 34 -3.40 31.10 0.24
C ARG A 34 -2.02 31.69 0.52
N LEU A 35 -0.98 31.11 -0.06
CA LEU A 35 0.39 31.58 0.09
C LEU A 35 0.74 32.73 -0.84
N GLY A 36 -0.15 33.10 -1.79
CA GLY A 36 0.07 34.15 -2.76
C GLY A 36 1.20 33.84 -3.78
N ARG A 37 1.52 32.57 -3.98
CA ARG A 37 2.55 32.11 -4.91
C ARG A 37 2.14 30.82 -5.61
N ALA A 38 2.43 30.74 -6.90
CA ALA A 38 2.34 29.49 -7.65
C ALA A 38 3.65 28.69 -7.50
N SER A 39 3.53 27.38 -7.40
CA SER A 39 4.68 26.49 -7.57
C SER A 39 5.03 26.35 -9.06
N SER A 40 6.15 25.71 -9.36
CA SER A 40 6.48 25.30 -10.72
C SER A 40 5.68 24.06 -11.18
N ALA A 41 4.96 23.41 -10.26
CA ALA A 41 4.17 22.22 -10.54
C ALA A 41 2.82 22.60 -11.15
N LYS A 42 2.36 21.77 -12.08
CA LYS A 42 1.04 21.85 -12.65
C LYS A 42 0.03 21.14 -11.73
N TRP A 43 -1.07 21.80 -11.37
CA TRP A 43 -2.12 21.21 -10.52
C TRP A 43 -3.52 21.25 -11.18
N ASP A 44 -3.58 21.51 -12.49
CA ASP A 44 -4.81 21.64 -13.27
C ASP A 44 -4.99 20.50 -14.28
N TYR A 45 -4.58 19.30 -13.90
CA TYR A 45 -4.71 18.13 -14.77
C TYR A 45 -6.18 17.83 -15.11
N GLY A 46 -6.42 17.49 -16.38
CA GLY A 46 -7.72 17.06 -16.88
C GLY A 46 -7.95 15.56 -16.72
N SER A 47 -6.87 14.77 -16.59
CA SER A 47 -6.96 13.30 -16.51
C SER A 47 -5.76 12.66 -15.83
N PRO A 48 -5.90 11.41 -15.33
CA PRO A 48 -4.75 10.62 -14.87
C PRO A 48 -3.69 10.36 -15.95
N GLU A 49 -4.09 10.36 -17.23
CA GLU A 49 -3.15 10.20 -18.33
C GLU A 49 -2.21 11.39 -18.44
N GLU A 50 -2.69 12.61 -18.21
CA GLU A 50 -1.83 13.81 -18.20
C GLU A 50 -0.81 13.74 -17.06
N ILE A 51 -1.23 13.30 -15.87
CA ILE A 51 -0.34 13.10 -14.73
C ILE A 51 0.71 12.04 -15.06
N TYR A 52 0.28 10.91 -15.65
CA TYR A 52 1.20 9.87 -16.05
C TYR A 52 2.22 10.36 -17.11
N ARG A 53 1.77 11.14 -18.08
CA ARG A 53 2.64 11.69 -19.12
C ARG A 53 3.74 12.61 -18.53
N GLU A 54 3.40 13.42 -17.55
CA GLU A 54 4.38 14.26 -16.85
C GLU A 54 5.35 13.39 -16.03
N MET A 55 4.84 12.43 -15.29
CA MET A 55 5.68 11.46 -14.54
C MET A 55 6.66 10.74 -15.49
N ALA A 56 6.18 10.24 -16.62
CA ALA A 56 7.00 9.54 -17.60
C ALA A 56 8.09 10.45 -18.20
N ALA A 57 7.80 11.74 -18.38
CA ALA A 57 8.77 12.69 -18.91
C ALA A 57 9.95 12.95 -17.94
N VAL A 58 9.74 12.84 -16.63
CA VAL A 58 10.79 13.04 -15.62
C VAL A 58 11.45 11.75 -15.13
N VAL A 59 10.85 10.60 -15.42
CA VAL A 59 11.38 9.28 -15.04
C VAL A 59 11.67 8.45 -16.30
N PRO A 60 12.92 8.42 -16.78
CA PRO A 60 13.27 7.76 -18.05
C PRO A 60 12.80 6.30 -18.17
N ALA A 61 12.76 5.58 -17.06
CA ALA A 61 12.33 4.18 -17.03
C ALA A 61 10.84 3.97 -17.37
N PHE A 62 10.00 5.01 -17.35
CA PHE A 62 8.60 4.98 -17.74
C PHE A 62 8.33 5.59 -19.11
N ASN A 63 9.33 6.22 -19.73
CA ASN A 63 9.15 7.05 -20.90
C ASN A 63 8.57 6.32 -22.12
N GLY A 64 8.81 5.02 -22.24
CA GLY A 64 8.25 4.18 -23.30
C GLY A 64 6.81 3.70 -23.05
N ILE A 65 6.20 4.03 -21.92
CA ILE A 65 4.83 3.61 -21.59
C ILE A 65 3.86 4.78 -21.83
N ASN A 66 2.78 4.51 -22.48
CA ASN A 66 1.63 5.41 -22.63
C ASN A 66 0.33 4.61 -22.55
N TYR A 67 -0.79 5.29 -22.38
CA TYR A 67 -2.10 4.65 -22.20
C TYR A 67 -2.47 3.75 -23.37
N GLY A 68 -2.16 4.13 -24.61
CA GLY A 68 -2.44 3.29 -25.79
C GLY A 68 -1.70 1.96 -25.75
N ARG A 69 -0.45 1.93 -25.30
CA ARG A 69 0.35 0.71 -25.21
C ARG A 69 -0.13 -0.25 -24.10
N ILE A 70 -0.72 0.29 -23.05
CA ILE A 70 -1.17 -0.51 -21.88
C ILE A 70 -2.70 -0.66 -21.81
N GLU A 71 -3.41 -0.34 -22.89
CA GLU A 71 -4.89 -0.39 -22.93
C GLU A 71 -5.45 -1.79 -22.64
N LYS A 72 -4.84 -2.80 -23.23
CA LYS A 72 -5.30 -4.21 -23.10
C LYS A 72 -4.42 -5.03 -22.19
N VAL A 73 -3.10 -4.83 -22.29
CA VAL A 73 -2.09 -5.61 -21.56
C VAL A 73 -1.07 -4.65 -20.99
N GLY A 74 -0.77 -4.80 -19.72
CA GLY A 74 0.26 -3.99 -19.08
C GLY A 74 1.66 -4.32 -19.57
N LEU A 75 2.61 -3.40 -19.33
CA LEU A 75 4.03 -3.57 -19.64
C LEU A 75 4.85 -3.69 -18.37
N GLN A 76 5.81 -4.58 -18.37
CA GLN A 76 6.72 -4.74 -17.23
C GLN A 76 7.80 -3.65 -17.24
N TYR A 77 7.83 -2.87 -16.18
CA TYR A 77 8.81 -1.81 -15.91
C TYR A 77 10.21 -2.39 -15.66
N PRO A 78 11.29 -1.72 -16.10
CA PRO A 78 11.37 -0.48 -16.86
C PRO A 78 11.05 -0.62 -18.35
N VAL A 79 10.59 0.49 -18.97
CA VAL A 79 10.30 0.60 -20.41
C VAL A 79 10.80 1.97 -20.88
N PRO A 80 12.09 2.10 -21.19
CA PRO A 80 12.71 3.41 -21.45
C PRO A 80 12.37 4.01 -22.80
N THR A 81 12.00 3.21 -23.81
CA THR A 81 11.70 3.69 -25.16
C THR A 81 10.36 3.16 -25.68
N ALA A 82 9.80 3.85 -26.67
CA ALA A 82 8.47 3.55 -27.19
C ALA A 82 8.35 2.15 -27.85
N ASP A 83 9.44 1.62 -28.34
CA ASP A 83 9.55 0.29 -28.97
C ASP A 83 9.96 -0.83 -28.00
N HIS A 84 10.38 -0.47 -26.77
CA HIS A 84 10.83 -1.45 -25.77
C HIS A 84 9.69 -2.39 -25.34
N PRO A 85 9.86 -3.73 -25.39
CA PRO A 85 8.78 -4.68 -25.15
C PRO A 85 8.37 -4.85 -23.68
N GLY A 86 9.08 -4.23 -22.76
CA GLY A 86 9.00 -4.46 -21.33
C GLY A 86 10.22 -5.22 -20.80
N THR A 87 10.40 -5.25 -19.49
CA THR A 87 11.53 -5.89 -18.82
C THR A 87 11.04 -7.03 -17.92
N PRO A 88 10.98 -8.28 -18.42
CA PRO A 88 10.51 -9.44 -17.65
C PRO A 88 11.38 -9.71 -16.42
N PHE A 89 12.70 -9.57 -16.56
CA PHE A 89 13.68 -9.81 -15.51
C PHE A 89 14.55 -8.57 -15.29
N LEU A 90 14.65 -8.11 -14.05
CA LEU A 90 15.59 -7.05 -13.69
C LEU A 90 17.01 -7.62 -13.59
N PHE A 91 17.99 -6.81 -13.99
CA PHE A 91 19.40 -7.12 -13.79
C PHE A 91 19.83 -8.49 -14.35
N SER A 92 19.26 -8.88 -15.50
CA SER A 92 19.57 -10.17 -16.15
C SER A 92 21.06 -10.33 -16.52
N GLU A 93 21.74 -9.23 -16.81
CA GLU A 93 23.15 -9.21 -17.19
C GLU A 93 24.03 -8.56 -16.12
N THR A 94 23.64 -7.39 -15.64
CA THR A 94 24.43 -6.62 -14.65
C THR A 94 23.54 -5.69 -13.83
N PHE A 95 24.01 -5.28 -12.67
CA PHE A 95 23.38 -4.20 -11.89
C PHE A 95 23.79 -2.83 -12.42
N PRO A 96 22.96 -1.78 -12.31
CA PRO A 96 23.32 -0.42 -12.75
C PRO A 96 24.60 0.12 -12.11
N ALA A 97 24.91 -0.28 -10.88
CA ALA A 97 26.12 0.08 -10.14
C ALA A 97 27.25 -0.96 -10.29
N GLY A 98 27.16 -1.87 -11.27
CA GLY A 98 28.10 -2.97 -11.45
C GLY A 98 27.75 -4.18 -10.59
N ARG A 99 28.63 -4.63 -9.71
CA ARG A 99 28.38 -5.78 -8.81
C ARG A 99 27.51 -5.39 -7.63
N GLY A 100 26.69 -6.33 -7.16
CA GLY A 100 25.97 -6.19 -5.90
C GLY A 100 26.94 -5.93 -4.73
N LYS A 101 26.55 -5.05 -3.82
CA LYS A 101 27.34 -4.70 -2.64
C LYS A 101 26.64 -5.19 -1.38
N PHE A 102 27.36 -5.93 -0.55
CA PHE A 102 26.90 -6.32 0.77
C PHE A 102 27.20 -5.21 1.78
N PHE A 103 26.21 -4.88 2.60
CA PHE A 103 26.35 -3.95 3.71
C PHE A 103 26.18 -4.74 5.00
N PRO A 104 27.20 -4.85 5.86
CA PRO A 104 27.01 -5.44 7.18
C PRO A 104 26.11 -4.53 7.99
N LEU A 105 25.10 -5.11 8.61
CA LEU A 105 24.15 -4.40 9.47
C LEU A 105 24.10 -5.14 10.81
N ASP A 106 24.24 -4.38 11.90
CA ASP A 106 24.02 -4.92 13.24
C ASP A 106 22.52 -5.07 13.50
N TYR A 107 22.18 -6.08 14.30
CA TYR A 107 20.79 -6.22 14.76
C TYR A 107 20.45 -5.11 15.74
N ILE A 108 19.42 -4.33 15.40
CA ILE A 108 18.85 -3.31 16.29
C ILE A 108 17.49 -3.85 16.76
N PRO A 109 17.32 -4.14 18.05
CA PRO A 109 16.05 -4.64 18.58
C PRO A 109 14.96 -3.56 18.47
N VAL A 110 13.70 -3.99 18.60
CA VAL A 110 12.58 -3.05 18.71
C VAL A 110 12.75 -2.14 19.93
N ALA A 111 12.22 -0.91 19.83
CA ALA A 111 12.35 0.08 20.90
C ALA A 111 11.68 -0.33 22.22
N GLU A 112 10.72 -1.25 22.15
CA GLU A 112 9.98 -1.77 23.29
C GLU A 112 9.94 -3.31 23.21
N PRO A 113 10.97 -4.01 23.73
CA PRO A 113 10.97 -5.46 23.80
C PRO A 113 9.96 -5.96 24.85
N PRO A 114 9.57 -7.26 24.81
CA PRO A 114 8.78 -7.87 25.85
C PRO A 114 9.44 -7.76 27.24
N ASP A 115 8.62 -7.66 28.27
CA ASP A 115 9.04 -7.68 29.68
C ASP A 115 8.00 -8.42 30.53
N ASP A 116 8.21 -8.48 31.84
CA ASP A 116 7.35 -9.21 32.78
C ASP A 116 5.90 -8.70 32.78
N GLN A 117 5.68 -7.41 32.50
CA GLN A 117 4.35 -6.80 32.45
C GLN A 117 3.65 -7.01 31.09
N TYR A 118 4.43 -7.02 30.01
CA TYR A 118 3.96 -7.21 28.63
C TYR A 118 4.82 -8.27 27.94
N PRO A 119 4.56 -9.56 28.25
CA PRO A 119 5.44 -10.65 27.82
C PRO A 119 5.30 -11.05 26.35
N LEU A 120 4.28 -10.55 25.65
CA LEU A 120 3.98 -10.91 24.27
C LEU A 120 4.41 -9.83 23.28
N ILE A 121 4.75 -10.26 22.07
CA ILE A 121 4.98 -9.37 20.92
C ILE A 121 3.70 -9.32 20.10
N LEU A 122 3.13 -8.12 19.92
CA LEU A 122 2.03 -7.91 18.99
C LEU A 122 2.58 -7.61 17.59
N THR A 123 2.14 -8.38 16.62
CA THR A 123 2.40 -8.12 15.19
C THR A 123 1.09 -8.02 14.44
N THR A 124 1.08 -7.25 13.35
CA THR A 124 -0.08 -7.16 12.47
C THR A 124 0.19 -7.89 11.16
N GLY A 125 -0.80 -8.59 10.66
CA GLY A 125 -0.77 -9.35 9.41
C GLY A 125 -1.76 -8.82 8.38
N ARG A 126 -1.73 -9.41 7.19
CA ARG A 126 -2.69 -9.15 6.11
C ARG A 126 -3.82 -10.16 6.16
N LEU A 127 -5.03 -9.68 5.90
CA LEU A 127 -6.18 -10.52 5.60
C LEU A 127 -6.42 -10.51 4.09
N LEU A 128 -6.70 -11.67 3.50
CA LEU A 128 -6.97 -11.79 2.07
C LEU A 128 -8.26 -11.05 1.68
N GLU A 129 -9.26 -11.11 2.55
CA GLU A 129 -10.60 -10.58 2.33
C GLU A 129 -10.66 -9.06 2.44
N HIS A 130 -9.73 -8.45 3.17
CA HIS A 130 -9.77 -7.01 3.43
C HIS A 130 -8.53 -6.25 2.95
N TRP A 131 -8.78 -5.16 2.25
CA TRP A 131 -7.75 -4.22 1.85
C TRP A 131 -7.46 -3.22 2.98
N HIS A 132 -6.26 -3.28 3.56
CA HIS A 132 -5.81 -2.43 4.67
C HIS A 132 -6.82 -2.43 5.84
N GLY A 133 -7.34 -1.26 6.24
CA GLY A 133 -8.36 -1.12 7.28
C GLY A 133 -9.77 -1.55 6.87
N GLY A 134 -9.95 -2.05 5.63
CA GLY A 134 -11.22 -2.57 5.16
C GLY A 134 -12.26 -1.53 4.76
N THR A 135 -11.90 -0.25 4.68
CA THR A 135 -12.85 0.84 4.37
C THR A 135 -13.61 0.65 3.05
N MET A 136 -13.01 -0.03 2.06
CA MET A 136 -13.66 -0.39 0.80
C MET A 136 -14.28 -1.78 0.85
N THR A 137 -13.52 -2.77 1.27
CA THR A 137 -13.92 -4.20 1.20
C THR A 137 -15.00 -4.57 2.20
N ARG A 138 -15.15 -3.85 3.32
CA ARG A 138 -16.25 -4.01 4.27
C ARG A 138 -17.61 -3.58 3.72
N HIS A 139 -17.65 -2.91 2.56
CA HIS A 139 -18.88 -2.60 1.82
C HIS A 139 -19.17 -3.61 0.68
N SER A 140 -18.52 -4.76 0.71
CA SER A 140 -18.66 -5.83 -0.29
C SER A 140 -19.05 -7.16 0.37
N GLN A 141 -19.29 -8.18 -0.44
CA GLN A 141 -19.55 -9.55 0.03
C GLN A 141 -18.39 -10.14 0.87
N LEU A 142 -17.19 -9.59 0.76
CA LEU A 142 -16.04 -10.06 1.53
C LEU A 142 -16.22 -9.86 3.04
N ASP A 143 -17.01 -8.88 3.45
CA ASP A 143 -17.32 -8.65 4.87
C ASP A 143 -18.10 -9.81 5.50
N THR A 144 -18.86 -10.57 4.71
CA THR A 144 -19.56 -11.76 5.22
C THR A 144 -18.63 -12.92 5.53
N LEU A 145 -17.47 -12.98 4.87
CA LEU A 145 -16.46 -14.00 5.07
C LEU A 145 -15.58 -13.70 6.29
N TYR A 146 -15.30 -12.43 6.53
CA TYR A 146 -14.43 -11.99 7.62
C TYR A 146 -14.98 -10.70 8.27
N PRO A 147 -16.06 -10.79 9.06
CA PRO A 147 -16.81 -9.62 9.54
C PRO A 147 -16.13 -8.86 10.66
N GLU A 148 -15.20 -9.47 11.39
CA GLU A 148 -14.55 -8.87 12.55
C GLU A 148 -13.03 -9.09 12.55
N ALA A 149 -12.31 -8.22 13.24
CA ALA A 149 -10.89 -8.41 13.49
C ALA A 149 -10.68 -9.46 14.57
N LEU A 150 -9.73 -10.37 14.34
CA LEU A 150 -9.35 -11.41 15.28
C LEU A 150 -7.95 -11.16 15.82
N VAL A 151 -7.66 -11.67 17.01
CA VAL A 151 -6.29 -11.85 17.50
C VAL A 151 -5.94 -13.34 17.43
N GLU A 152 -4.88 -13.65 16.69
CA GLU A 152 -4.33 -15.01 16.59
C GLU A 152 -3.30 -15.21 17.68
N ILE A 153 -3.41 -16.30 18.42
CA ILE A 153 -2.56 -16.61 19.57
C ILE A 153 -2.03 -18.03 19.38
N ASN A 154 -0.73 -18.20 19.60
CA ASN A 154 -0.11 -19.53 19.60
C ASN A 154 -0.73 -20.42 20.70
N GLU A 155 -0.87 -21.72 20.44
CA GLU A 155 -1.49 -22.69 21.36
C GLU A 155 -0.83 -22.72 22.75
N VAL A 156 0.50 -22.59 22.81
CA VAL A 156 1.23 -22.61 24.09
C VAL A 156 0.92 -21.35 24.90
N ASP A 157 0.93 -20.20 24.26
CA ASP A 157 0.61 -18.92 24.91
C ASP A 157 -0.87 -18.88 25.30
N ALA A 158 -1.75 -19.35 24.43
CA ALA A 158 -3.19 -19.43 24.72
C ALA A 158 -3.47 -20.30 25.95
N ALA A 159 -2.80 -21.44 26.08
CA ALA A 159 -2.91 -22.32 27.24
C ALA A 159 -2.41 -21.61 28.52
N GLN A 160 -1.31 -20.88 28.45
CA GLN A 160 -0.76 -20.12 29.57
C GLN A 160 -1.73 -19.04 30.07
N PHE A 161 -2.46 -18.39 29.18
CA PHE A 161 -3.44 -17.35 29.51
C PHE A 161 -4.87 -17.90 29.67
N ALA A 162 -5.08 -19.23 29.61
CA ALA A 162 -6.38 -19.89 29.64
C ALA A 162 -7.38 -19.36 28.59
N VAL A 163 -6.88 -19.00 27.40
CA VAL A 163 -7.66 -18.48 26.27
C VAL A 163 -7.98 -19.61 25.30
N LYS A 164 -9.21 -19.61 24.77
CA LYS A 164 -9.68 -20.57 23.76
C LYS A 164 -10.13 -19.83 22.51
N SER A 165 -10.13 -20.53 21.37
CA SER A 165 -10.74 -19.97 20.15
C SER A 165 -12.20 -19.59 20.39
N GLY A 166 -12.56 -18.37 19.98
CA GLY A 166 -13.87 -17.78 20.17
C GLY A 166 -14.02 -16.93 21.42
N ASP A 167 -13.08 -16.97 22.35
CA ASP A 167 -13.13 -16.11 23.54
C ASP A 167 -12.96 -14.63 23.17
N THR A 168 -13.65 -13.78 23.91
CA THR A 168 -13.43 -12.33 23.84
C THR A 168 -12.30 -11.96 24.78
N VAL A 169 -11.20 -11.46 24.23
CA VAL A 169 -10.00 -11.12 24.99
C VAL A 169 -9.68 -9.64 24.89
N ARG A 170 -9.05 -9.11 25.92
CA ARG A 170 -8.49 -7.75 25.93
C ARG A 170 -7.00 -7.82 25.65
N VAL A 171 -6.59 -7.23 24.55
CA VAL A 171 -5.18 -7.03 24.22
C VAL A 171 -4.76 -5.65 24.68
N SER A 172 -3.76 -5.57 25.53
CA SER A 172 -3.30 -4.31 26.17
C SER A 172 -1.83 -4.06 25.92
N SER A 173 -1.49 -2.79 25.77
CA SER A 173 -0.12 -2.28 25.74
C SER A 173 -0.01 -1.09 26.69
N ARG A 174 1.18 -0.52 26.85
CA ARG A 174 1.38 0.73 27.63
C ARG A 174 0.60 1.93 27.07
N ARG A 175 0.20 1.87 25.81
CA ARG A 175 -0.47 2.97 25.09
C ARG A 175 -1.98 2.83 24.98
N GLY A 176 -2.53 1.64 25.27
CA GLY A 176 -3.96 1.43 25.19
C GLY A 176 -4.35 -0.04 25.14
N SER A 177 -5.63 -0.29 24.97
CA SER A 177 -6.17 -1.64 24.86
C SER A 177 -7.28 -1.71 23.83
N VAL A 178 -7.45 -2.89 23.25
CA VAL A 178 -8.56 -3.26 22.36
C VAL A 178 -9.17 -4.57 22.81
N VAL A 179 -10.44 -4.77 22.47
CA VAL A 179 -11.14 -6.02 22.74
C VAL A 179 -11.39 -6.71 21.41
N LEU A 180 -10.95 -7.96 21.29
CA LEU A 180 -11.01 -8.75 20.07
C LEU A 180 -11.45 -10.18 20.40
N ARG A 181 -11.89 -10.91 19.38
CA ARG A 181 -12.13 -12.35 19.49
C ARG A 181 -10.83 -13.11 19.23
N ALA A 182 -10.54 -14.10 20.05
CA ALA A 182 -9.35 -14.93 19.92
C ALA A 182 -9.54 -16.06 18.90
N ARG A 183 -8.47 -16.36 18.17
CA ARG A 183 -8.28 -17.57 17.36
C ARG A 183 -6.97 -18.24 17.80
N VAL A 184 -7.05 -19.44 18.33
CA VAL A 184 -5.92 -20.27 18.73
C VAL A 184 -5.58 -21.26 17.63
#